data_d91d4b76cc0c580644d361b5cbea89bb
#
_entry.id   d91d4b76cc0c580644d361b5cbea89bb
#
_cell.length_a   1.000
_cell.length_b   1.000
_cell.length_c   1.000
_cell.angle_alpha   90.00
_cell.angle_beta   90.00
_cell.angle_gamma   90.00
#
_symmetry.space_group_name_H-M   'P 1'
#
loop_
_entity.id
_entity.type
_entity.pdbx_description
1 polymer ?
#
loop_
_entity_poly.entity_id
_entity_poly.type
_entity_poly.pdbx_seq_one_letter_code
_entity_poly.pdbx_strand_id
1 'polypeptide(L)'
;MTIQEIQQEILRMKKEQDVCILAHAYQGQEILEVADYVGDSYGLSVQGAKSNCKGVIMCGVRFMAETCKVLSPEKKVWLANPSAGCPMAEQLDLEGLRKLKAEHPDHTVVAYINTTSELKTECDVCVTSSSAVQICSKIENDKILFIPDPNLGRFVAEKLPEKSFVFYKGGCPRHIVVSAKDVEKARKAHPEALLLVHPECRQEVVEQADYIGSTTGIIDYAKKSDAKEFIIGTENSIVEHLQFACPDKQFYPLSVMLTCMNMKITTLMDIYNCLKGTGGEVIELPQDIVDGAGRCIHRMVELGG
;
A
#
# COMPACT_ATOMS: atom_id res chain seq x y z
N MET A 1 -28.23 -12.63 -7.94
CA MET A 1 -27.01 -13.12 -8.62
C MET A 1 -26.10 -13.75 -7.57
N THR A 2 -25.55 -14.88 -7.87
CA THR A 2 -24.49 -15.51 -7.06
C THR A 2 -23.16 -14.76 -7.25
N ILE A 3 -22.17 -14.99 -6.39
CA ILE A 3 -20.82 -14.42 -6.54
C ILE A 3 -20.25 -14.76 -7.93
N GLN A 4 -20.37 -16.01 -8.36
CA GLN A 4 -19.86 -16.47 -9.65
C GLN A 4 -20.54 -15.77 -10.84
N GLU A 5 -21.85 -15.57 -10.79
CA GLU A 5 -22.60 -14.84 -11.83
C GLU A 5 -22.13 -13.38 -11.91
N ILE A 6 -21.88 -12.72 -10.76
CA ILE A 6 -21.36 -11.35 -10.70
C ILE A 6 -19.94 -11.29 -11.29
N GLN A 7 -19.07 -12.24 -10.92
CA GLN A 7 -17.71 -12.33 -11.46
C GLN A 7 -17.71 -12.50 -12.97
N GLN A 8 -18.54 -13.39 -13.52
CA GLN A 8 -18.66 -13.59 -14.96
C GLN A 8 -19.10 -12.32 -15.69
N GLU A 9 -20.09 -11.61 -15.15
CA GLU A 9 -20.53 -10.33 -15.72
C GLU A 9 -19.44 -9.25 -15.65
N ILE A 10 -18.70 -9.17 -14.54
CA ILE A 10 -17.56 -8.25 -14.42
C ILE A 10 -16.50 -8.56 -15.48
N LEU A 11 -16.12 -9.85 -15.62
CA LEU A 11 -15.11 -10.28 -16.59
C LEU A 11 -15.54 -9.98 -18.04
N ARG A 12 -16.83 -10.11 -18.35
CA ARG A 12 -17.41 -9.74 -19.64
C ARG A 12 -17.35 -8.22 -19.86
N MET A 13 -17.93 -7.45 -18.94
CA MET A 13 -18.05 -5.99 -19.06
C MET A 13 -16.71 -5.27 -19.11
N LYS A 14 -15.73 -5.66 -18.25
CA LYS A 14 -14.39 -5.03 -18.27
C LYS A 14 -13.71 -5.19 -19.62
N LYS A 15 -13.87 -6.35 -20.28
CA LYS A 15 -13.31 -6.63 -21.60
C LYS A 15 -14.01 -5.81 -22.70
N GLU A 16 -15.35 -5.72 -22.65
CA GLU A 16 -16.14 -4.95 -23.62
C GLU A 16 -15.86 -3.45 -23.54
N GLN A 17 -15.57 -2.94 -22.33
CA GLN A 17 -15.34 -1.53 -22.07
C GLN A 17 -13.85 -1.13 -22.10
N ASP A 18 -12.96 -2.09 -22.31
CA ASP A 18 -11.50 -1.87 -22.27
C ASP A 18 -11.03 -1.27 -20.94
N VAL A 19 -11.48 -1.88 -19.82
CA VAL A 19 -11.19 -1.45 -18.45
C VAL A 19 -10.37 -2.53 -17.75
N CYS A 20 -9.27 -2.11 -17.09
CA CYS A 20 -8.47 -2.95 -16.20
C CYS A 20 -8.95 -2.81 -14.74
N ILE A 21 -8.96 -3.89 -14.01
CA ILE A 21 -9.20 -3.91 -12.57
C ILE A 21 -7.87 -4.13 -11.85
N LEU A 22 -7.46 -3.16 -11.05
CA LEU A 22 -6.27 -3.22 -10.21
C LEU A 22 -6.70 -3.44 -8.75
N ALA A 23 -6.28 -4.52 -8.13
CA ALA A 23 -6.66 -4.86 -6.76
C ALA A 23 -5.45 -4.92 -5.83
N HIS A 24 -5.52 -4.20 -4.70
CA HIS A 24 -4.52 -4.36 -3.66
C HIS A 24 -4.62 -5.75 -3.03
N ALA A 25 -3.49 -6.35 -2.67
CA ALA A 25 -3.44 -7.67 -2.05
C ALA A 25 -4.23 -7.81 -0.74
N TYR A 26 -4.71 -6.72 -0.16
CA TYR A 26 -5.59 -6.72 1.01
C TYR A 26 -7.08 -6.85 0.68
N GLN A 27 -7.46 -6.95 -0.60
CA GLN A 27 -8.85 -7.17 -1.00
C GLN A 27 -9.30 -8.62 -0.74
N GLY A 28 -10.62 -8.85 -0.75
CA GLY A 28 -11.19 -10.19 -0.65
C GLY A 28 -10.87 -11.05 -1.88
N GLN A 29 -10.81 -12.35 -1.69
CA GLN A 29 -10.45 -13.32 -2.74
C GLN A 29 -11.36 -13.19 -3.98
N GLU A 30 -12.65 -12.96 -3.77
CA GLU A 30 -13.63 -12.78 -4.85
C GLU A 30 -13.34 -11.58 -5.76
N ILE A 31 -12.67 -10.54 -5.24
CA ILE A 31 -12.20 -9.38 -5.99
C ILE A 31 -10.92 -9.72 -6.73
N LEU A 32 -9.99 -10.42 -6.07
CA LEU A 32 -8.71 -10.80 -6.70
C LEU A 32 -8.91 -11.70 -7.92
N GLU A 33 -9.94 -12.54 -7.91
CA GLU A 33 -10.28 -13.44 -9.03
C GLU A 33 -10.76 -12.72 -10.29
N VAL A 34 -11.26 -11.49 -10.17
CA VAL A 34 -11.66 -10.67 -11.34
C VAL A 34 -10.64 -9.59 -11.70
N ALA A 35 -9.61 -9.39 -10.86
CA ALA A 35 -8.58 -8.41 -11.09
C ALA A 35 -7.64 -8.81 -12.25
N ASP A 36 -7.14 -7.82 -12.98
CA ASP A 36 -6.11 -8.00 -14.00
C ASP A 36 -4.71 -7.99 -13.37
N TYR A 37 -4.54 -7.21 -12.28
CA TYR A 37 -3.31 -7.13 -11.52
C TYR A 37 -3.61 -7.09 -10.02
N VAL A 38 -2.84 -7.86 -9.28
CA VAL A 38 -2.87 -7.90 -7.82
C VAL A 38 -1.47 -7.57 -7.29
N GLY A 39 -1.38 -6.68 -6.32
CA GLY A 39 -0.09 -6.29 -5.75
C GLY A 39 -0.19 -5.29 -4.61
N ASP A 40 0.96 -4.71 -4.27
CA ASP A 40 1.06 -3.57 -3.36
C ASP A 40 0.88 -2.23 -4.11
N SER A 41 0.91 -1.12 -3.37
CA SER A 41 0.68 0.22 -3.92
C SER A 41 1.66 0.59 -5.03
N TYR A 42 2.94 0.17 -4.93
CA TYR A 42 3.95 0.46 -5.96
C TYR A 42 3.67 -0.33 -7.24
N GLY A 43 3.54 -1.65 -7.11
CA GLY A 43 3.28 -2.53 -8.25
C GLY A 43 2.03 -2.11 -9.01
N LEU A 44 0.94 -1.81 -8.31
CA LEU A 44 -0.31 -1.36 -8.94
C LEU A 44 -0.19 -0.01 -9.64
N SER A 45 0.54 0.95 -9.06
CA SER A 45 0.78 2.25 -9.69
C SER A 45 1.53 2.10 -11.02
N VAL A 46 2.59 1.29 -11.04
CA VAL A 46 3.36 1.00 -12.25
C VAL A 46 2.53 0.24 -13.29
N GLN A 47 1.74 -0.74 -12.86
CA GLN A 47 0.88 -1.52 -13.77
C GLN A 47 -0.25 -0.66 -14.35
N GLY A 48 -0.86 0.21 -13.54
CA GLY A 48 -1.85 1.18 -14.01
C GLY A 48 -1.31 2.07 -15.12
N ALA A 49 -0.09 2.59 -14.97
CA ALA A 49 0.58 3.42 -15.96
C ALA A 49 0.93 2.63 -17.24
N LYS A 50 1.42 1.39 -17.11
CA LYS A 50 1.84 0.55 -18.24
C LYS A 50 0.68 -0.13 -18.98
N SER A 51 -0.50 -0.25 -18.37
CA SER A 51 -1.63 -0.92 -18.99
C SER A 51 -2.09 -0.18 -20.26
N ASN A 52 -2.53 -0.91 -21.26
CA ASN A 52 -3.09 -0.34 -22.50
C ASN A 52 -4.60 -0.06 -22.40
N CYS A 53 -5.23 -0.37 -21.26
CA CYS A 53 -6.67 -0.16 -21.07
C CYS A 53 -7.03 1.33 -21.07
N LYS A 54 -8.20 1.67 -21.59
CA LYS A 54 -8.73 3.04 -21.59
C LYS A 54 -9.16 3.52 -20.22
N GLY A 55 -9.50 2.59 -19.33
CA GLY A 55 -9.93 2.88 -17.98
C GLY A 55 -9.37 1.92 -16.94
N VAL A 56 -9.35 2.35 -15.70
CA VAL A 56 -8.85 1.60 -14.55
C VAL A 56 -9.85 1.67 -13.41
N ILE A 57 -10.27 0.53 -12.88
CA ILE A 57 -10.99 0.45 -11.61
C ILE A 57 -9.98 0.07 -10.52
N MET A 58 -9.77 0.95 -9.55
CA MET A 58 -8.91 0.71 -8.40
C MET A 58 -9.72 0.11 -7.24
N CYS A 59 -9.43 -1.15 -6.91
CA CYS A 59 -9.89 -1.83 -5.71
C CYS A 59 -8.83 -1.71 -4.62
N GLY A 60 -8.93 -0.66 -3.85
CA GLY A 60 -7.99 -0.22 -2.83
C GLY A 60 -8.51 1.02 -2.15
N VAL A 61 -7.61 1.90 -1.72
CA VAL A 61 -7.96 3.16 -1.06
C VAL A 61 -7.66 4.38 -1.95
N ARG A 62 -8.26 5.53 -1.61
CA ARG A 62 -8.28 6.76 -2.41
C ARG A 62 -6.92 7.18 -2.97
N PHE A 63 -5.88 7.28 -2.13
CA PHE A 63 -4.56 7.74 -2.60
C PHE A 63 -3.97 6.85 -3.72
N MET A 64 -4.36 5.56 -3.77
CA MET A 64 -3.91 4.64 -4.82
C MET A 64 -4.58 4.96 -6.16
N ALA A 65 -5.88 5.26 -6.14
CA ALA A 65 -6.61 5.68 -7.34
C ALA A 65 -6.12 7.04 -7.83
N GLU A 66 -5.85 7.99 -6.92
CA GLU A 66 -5.24 9.28 -7.23
C GLU A 66 -3.84 9.11 -7.84
N THR A 67 -2.98 8.26 -7.24
CA THR A 67 -1.65 7.97 -7.79
C THR A 67 -1.73 7.38 -9.20
N CYS A 68 -2.68 6.47 -9.45
CA CYS A 68 -2.94 5.94 -10.76
C CYS A 68 -3.37 7.04 -11.76
N LYS A 69 -4.23 7.98 -11.32
CA LYS A 69 -4.67 9.12 -12.14
C LYS A 69 -3.53 10.08 -12.45
N VAL A 70 -2.65 10.36 -11.49
CA VAL A 70 -1.46 11.22 -11.69
C VAL A 70 -0.50 10.61 -12.72
N LEU A 71 -0.27 9.29 -12.66
CA LEU A 71 0.61 8.59 -13.60
C LEU A 71 -0.01 8.33 -14.98
N SER A 72 -1.32 8.43 -15.10
CA SER A 72 -2.07 8.19 -16.33
C SER A 72 -3.23 9.18 -16.46
N PRO A 73 -2.93 10.48 -16.61
CA PRO A 73 -3.94 11.54 -16.58
C PRO A 73 -4.98 11.43 -17.72
N GLU A 74 -4.62 10.78 -18.82
CA GLU A 74 -5.50 10.52 -19.95
C GLU A 74 -6.54 9.41 -19.68
N LYS A 75 -6.28 8.52 -18.72
CA LYS A 75 -7.17 7.40 -18.41
C LYS A 75 -8.31 7.83 -17.49
N LYS A 76 -9.44 7.19 -17.69
CA LYS A 76 -10.53 7.27 -16.72
C LYS A 76 -10.24 6.32 -15.57
N VAL A 77 -10.05 6.85 -14.37
CA VAL A 77 -9.74 6.08 -13.16
C VAL A 77 -10.91 6.14 -12.20
N TRP A 78 -11.40 5.00 -11.76
CA TRP A 78 -12.43 4.90 -10.73
C TRP A 78 -11.84 4.37 -9.43
N LEU A 79 -12.22 4.97 -8.33
CA LEU A 79 -12.17 4.33 -7.01
C LEU A 79 -13.43 3.48 -6.87
N ALA A 80 -13.27 2.17 -6.70
CA ALA A 80 -14.40 1.24 -6.69
C ALA A 80 -15.43 1.58 -5.62
N ASN A 81 -15.00 1.87 -4.40
CA ASN A 81 -15.86 2.36 -3.32
C ASN A 81 -15.41 3.77 -2.88
N PRO A 82 -16.25 4.81 -3.03
CA PRO A 82 -15.90 6.20 -2.69
C PRO A 82 -15.52 6.42 -1.23
N SER A 83 -16.00 5.56 -0.32
CA SER A 83 -15.71 5.65 1.11
C SER A 83 -14.38 5.00 1.51
N ALA A 84 -13.65 4.39 0.57
CA ALA A 84 -12.38 3.73 0.82
C ALA A 84 -11.24 4.76 0.98
N GLY A 85 -11.21 5.49 2.11
CA GLY A 85 -10.12 6.39 2.52
C GLY A 85 -8.96 5.65 3.18
N CYS A 86 -7.91 6.38 3.52
CA CYS A 86 -6.78 5.83 4.30
C CYS A 86 -6.46 6.77 5.47
N PRO A 87 -6.79 6.38 6.73
CA PRO A 87 -6.54 7.24 7.88
C PRO A 87 -5.07 7.65 8.05
N MET A 88 -4.11 6.83 7.59
CA MET A 88 -2.71 7.21 7.59
C MET A 88 -2.42 8.30 6.55
N ALA A 89 -3.00 8.21 5.36
CA ALA A 89 -2.77 9.19 4.30
C ALA A 89 -3.35 10.57 4.63
N GLU A 90 -4.37 10.61 5.46
CA GLU A 90 -5.18 11.80 5.77
C GLU A 90 -4.80 12.48 7.10
N GLN A 91 -3.80 11.97 7.84
CA GLN A 91 -3.46 12.49 9.16
C GLN A 91 -2.52 13.71 9.14
N LEU A 92 -1.87 14.00 8.03
CA LEU A 92 -1.06 15.20 7.82
C LEU A 92 -1.68 16.02 6.69
N ASP A 93 -1.92 17.30 6.93
CA ASP A 93 -2.40 18.27 5.95
C ASP A 93 -1.25 19.14 5.40
N LEU A 94 -1.55 19.96 4.39
CA LEU A 94 -0.57 20.87 3.77
C LEU A 94 0.00 21.89 4.77
N GLU A 95 -0.83 22.43 5.66
CA GLU A 95 -0.37 23.42 6.63
C GLU A 95 0.63 22.80 7.59
N GLY A 96 0.32 21.60 8.11
CA GLY A 96 1.21 20.82 8.94
C GLY A 96 2.54 20.48 8.24
N LEU A 97 2.48 20.09 6.96
CA LEU A 97 3.71 19.82 6.19
C LEU A 97 4.54 21.09 6.00
N ARG A 98 3.92 22.23 5.64
CA ARG A 98 4.62 23.52 5.48
C ARG A 98 5.31 23.97 6.76
N LYS A 99 4.67 23.74 7.91
CA LYS A 99 5.28 24.01 9.23
C LYS A 99 6.50 23.12 9.47
N LEU A 100 6.40 21.82 9.21
CA LEU A 100 7.54 20.91 9.34
C LEU A 100 8.70 21.29 8.39
N LYS A 101 8.40 21.68 7.15
CA LYS A 101 9.42 22.17 6.20
C LYS A 101 10.10 23.46 6.70
N ALA A 102 9.35 24.35 7.32
CA ALA A 102 9.91 25.57 7.90
C ALA A 102 10.79 25.30 9.13
N GLU A 103 10.48 24.28 9.93
CA GLU A 103 11.31 23.81 11.04
C GLU A 103 12.56 23.04 10.56
N HIS A 104 12.52 22.45 9.37
CA HIS A 104 13.57 21.63 8.77
C HIS A 104 13.88 22.03 7.31
N PRO A 105 14.31 23.28 7.05
CA PRO A 105 14.38 23.83 5.70
C PRO A 105 15.46 23.20 4.80
N ASP A 106 16.41 22.50 5.39
CA ASP A 106 17.52 21.82 4.72
C ASP A 106 17.31 20.31 4.52
N HIS A 107 16.09 19.80 4.84
CA HIS A 107 15.75 18.39 4.68
C HIS A 107 15.05 18.12 3.35
N THR A 108 15.38 16.99 2.73
CA THR A 108 14.59 16.44 1.62
C THR A 108 13.34 15.78 2.17
N VAL A 109 12.17 16.17 1.67
CA VAL A 109 10.88 15.60 2.07
C VAL A 109 10.63 14.30 1.33
N VAL A 110 10.72 13.20 2.04
CA VAL A 110 10.41 11.86 1.55
C VAL A 110 9.02 11.46 2.04
N ALA A 111 8.10 11.30 1.10
CA ALA A 111 6.73 10.93 1.40
C ALA A 111 6.50 9.44 1.13
N TYR A 112 6.12 8.69 2.16
CA TYR A 112 5.49 7.40 1.90
C TYR A 112 4.26 7.62 1.02
N ILE A 113 4.06 6.77 0.00
CA ILE A 113 3.00 6.92 -1.01
C ILE A 113 1.59 7.05 -0.40
N ASN A 114 1.41 6.56 0.83
CA ASN A 114 0.20 6.67 1.63
C ASN A 114 0.03 8.10 2.18
N THR A 115 -0.09 9.06 1.28
CA THR A 115 -0.40 10.46 1.48
C THR A 115 -1.38 10.92 0.41
N THR A 116 -2.07 12.06 0.61
CA THR A 116 -2.96 12.64 -0.39
C THR A 116 -2.17 13.19 -1.58
N SER A 117 -2.79 13.29 -2.76
CA SER A 117 -2.13 13.89 -3.92
C SER A 117 -1.82 15.38 -3.70
N GLU A 118 -2.66 16.08 -2.95
CA GLU A 118 -2.42 17.47 -2.55
C GLU A 118 -1.13 17.58 -1.74
N LEU A 119 -0.93 16.73 -0.72
CA LEU A 119 0.30 16.73 0.08
C LEU A 119 1.55 16.45 -0.76
N LYS A 120 1.44 15.54 -1.73
CA LYS A 120 2.53 15.17 -2.64
C LYS A 120 3.05 16.33 -3.47
N THR A 121 2.24 17.38 -3.72
CA THR A 121 2.70 18.58 -4.46
C THR A 121 3.86 19.29 -3.78
N GLU A 122 3.98 19.14 -2.47
CA GLU A 122 4.99 19.78 -1.62
C GLU A 122 6.15 18.84 -1.21
N CYS A 123 6.14 17.60 -1.70
CA CYS A 123 7.15 16.58 -1.39
C CYS A 123 8.17 16.45 -2.53
N ASP A 124 9.40 16.06 -2.19
CA ASP A 124 10.50 15.94 -3.15
C ASP A 124 10.51 14.56 -3.85
N VAL A 125 10.17 13.51 -3.12
CA VAL A 125 10.11 12.15 -3.65
C VAL A 125 9.14 11.28 -2.85
N CYS A 126 8.39 10.42 -3.54
CA CYS A 126 7.61 9.37 -2.91
C CYS A 126 8.43 8.09 -2.74
N VAL A 127 8.04 7.28 -1.75
CA VAL A 127 8.56 5.92 -1.53
C VAL A 127 7.42 4.98 -1.21
N THR A 128 7.65 3.68 -1.35
CA THR A 128 6.79 2.62 -0.84
C THR A 128 7.56 1.75 0.14
N SER A 129 6.89 0.88 0.89
CA SER A 129 7.58 -0.05 1.79
C SER A 129 8.58 -0.97 1.07
N SER A 130 8.37 -1.23 -0.23
CA SER A 130 9.29 -2.03 -1.05
C SER A 130 10.49 -1.24 -1.58
N SER A 131 10.38 0.07 -1.77
CA SER A 131 11.40 0.91 -2.44
C SER A 131 12.09 1.90 -1.51
N ALA A 132 11.60 2.10 -0.28
CA ALA A 132 12.04 3.19 0.60
C ALA A 132 13.55 3.18 0.88
N VAL A 133 14.13 2.03 1.23
CA VAL A 133 15.58 1.93 1.50
C VAL A 133 16.38 2.27 0.24
N GLN A 134 16.02 1.67 -0.90
CA GLN A 134 16.70 1.90 -2.17
C GLN A 134 16.63 3.36 -2.61
N ILE A 135 15.44 3.98 -2.53
CA ILE A 135 15.27 5.39 -2.96
C ILE A 135 16.02 6.33 -2.01
N CYS A 136 15.85 6.16 -0.69
CA CYS A 136 16.53 7.00 0.29
C CYS A 136 18.06 6.90 0.19
N SER A 137 18.62 5.74 -0.16
CA SER A 137 20.08 5.60 -0.38
C SER A 137 20.59 6.39 -1.59
N LYS A 138 19.73 6.63 -2.60
CA LYS A 138 20.07 7.39 -3.82
C LYS A 138 19.84 8.90 -3.70
N ILE A 139 19.24 9.39 -2.61
CA ILE A 139 19.05 10.82 -2.35
C ILE A 139 20.41 11.40 -1.94
N GLU A 140 20.87 12.46 -2.62
CA GLU A 140 22.17 13.10 -2.34
C GLU A 140 22.22 13.76 -0.96
N ASN A 141 21.10 14.39 -0.54
CA ASN A 141 21.01 15.04 0.77
C ASN A 141 20.96 13.99 1.89
N ASP A 142 21.81 14.16 2.89
CA ASP A 142 21.85 13.26 4.05
C ASP A 142 20.75 13.57 5.07
N LYS A 143 20.07 14.71 4.96
CA LYS A 143 18.98 15.10 5.85
C LYS A 143 17.63 14.80 5.21
N ILE A 144 16.84 13.96 5.86
CA ILE A 144 15.55 13.48 5.35
C ILE A 144 14.44 13.79 6.36
N LEU A 145 13.38 14.46 5.89
CA LEU A 145 12.09 14.55 6.60
C LEU A 145 11.17 13.47 6.05
N PHE A 146 10.93 12.43 6.83
CA PHE A 146 10.14 11.27 6.44
C PHE A 146 8.69 11.36 6.97
N ILE A 147 7.72 11.29 6.07
CA ILE A 147 6.30 11.39 6.35
C ILE A 147 5.51 10.25 5.68
N PRO A 148 4.30 9.88 6.13
CA PRO A 148 3.68 10.17 7.42
C PRO A 148 3.92 9.05 8.44
N ASP A 149 4.62 7.96 8.09
CA ASP A 149 4.82 6.77 8.93
C ASP A 149 6.22 6.74 9.56
N PRO A 150 6.35 6.99 10.87
CA PRO A 150 7.64 6.98 11.56
C PRO A 150 8.22 5.56 11.73
N ASN A 151 7.40 4.51 11.68
CA ASN A 151 7.90 3.14 11.84
C ASN A 151 8.63 2.70 10.57
N LEU A 152 8.01 2.88 9.39
CA LEU A 152 8.70 2.68 8.12
C LEU A 152 9.95 3.58 8.03
N GLY A 153 9.83 4.85 8.44
CA GLY A 153 10.97 5.78 8.45
C GLY A 153 12.13 5.29 9.32
N ARG A 154 11.87 4.76 10.52
CA ARG A 154 12.90 4.18 11.41
C ARG A 154 13.54 2.94 10.80
N PHE A 155 12.74 2.06 10.21
CA PHE A 155 13.26 0.90 9.50
C PHE A 155 14.24 1.31 8.37
N VAL A 156 13.92 2.37 7.62
CA VAL A 156 14.81 2.93 6.60
C VAL A 156 16.07 3.52 7.23
N ALA A 157 15.93 4.29 8.29
CA ALA A 157 17.05 4.93 9.01
C ALA A 157 18.05 3.90 9.57
N GLU A 158 17.56 2.77 10.09
CA GLU A 158 18.43 1.67 10.56
C GLU A 158 19.28 1.04 9.43
N LYS A 159 18.77 1.07 8.19
CA LYS A 159 19.50 0.57 7.01
C LYS A 159 20.44 1.61 6.40
N LEU A 160 20.28 2.88 6.74
CA LEU A 160 21.04 4.03 6.20
C LEU A 160 21.58 4.89 7.36
N PRO A 161 22.49 4.34 8.20
CA PRO A 161 22.99 5.03 9.40
C PRO A 161 23.81 6.28 9.08
N GLU A 162 24.25 6.46 7.85
CA GLU A 162 24.95 7.66 7.36
C GLU A 162 23.99 8.86 7.16
N LYS A 163 22.67 8.64 7.11
CA LYS A 163 21.66 9.69 6.90
C LYS A 163 20.97 10.09 8.20
N SER A 164 20.57 11.33 8.28
CA SER A 164 19.85 11.90 9.42
C SER A 164 18.36 12.02 9.09
N PHE A 165 17.51 11.45 9.94
CA PHE A 165 16.08 11.43 9.71
C PHE A 165 15.32 12.21 10.76
N VAL A 166 14.35 12.99 10.31
CA VAL A 166 13.28 13.56 11.10
C VAL A 166 11.98 12.87 10.71
N PHE A 167 11.16 12.48 11.69
CA PHE A 167 9.93 11.74 11.46
C PHE A 167 8.70 12.54 11.86
N TYR A 168 7.68 12.51 11.03
CA TYR A 168 6.34 12.91 11.45
C TYR A 168 5.78 11.91 12.48
N LYS A 169 5.01 12.42 13.47
CA LYS A 169 4.42 11.58 14.51
C LYS A 169 3.05 11.04 14.07
N GLY A 170 3.06 10.16 13.09
CA GLY A 170 1.88 9.51 12.57
C GLY A 170 1.98 7.98 12.59
N GLY A 171 1.42 7.32 11.57
CA GLY A 171 1.53 5.88 11.35
C GLY A 171 0.22 5.19 11.02
N CYS A 172 0.31 3.96 10.56
CA CYS A 172 -0.85 3.15 10.20
C CYS A 172 -1.59 2.64 11.46
N PRO A 173 -2.87 3.03 11.69
CA PRO A 173 -3.60 2.63 12.90
C PRO A 173 -3.82 1.11 13.00
N ARG A 174 -3.61 0.36 11.89
CA ARG A 174 -3.72 -1.10 11.91
C ARG A 174 -2.42 -1.80 12.26
N HIS A 175 -1.26 -1.24 11.89
CA HIS A 175 0.03 -1.82 12.22
C HIS A 175 0.54 -1.39 13.60
N ILE A 176 0.24 -0.17 14.05
CA ILE A 176 0.68 0.31 15.37
C ILE A 176 -0.10 -0.28 16.56
N VAL A 177 -1.21 -1.00 16.31
CA VAL A 177 -2.01 -1.60 17.38
C VAL A 177 -1.36 -2.87 17.94
N VAL A 178 -0.56 -3.57 17.15
CA VAL A 178 0.13 -4.79 17.61
C VAL A 178 1.38 -4.45 18.42
N SER A 179 1.67 -5.29 19.40
CA SER A 179 2.71 -5.09 20.42
C SER A 179 3.59 -6.34 20.58
N ALA A 180 4.67 -6.21 21.34
CA ALA A 180 5.51 -7.34 21.74
C ALA A 180 4.74 -8.48 22.43
N LYS A 181 3.65 -8.14 23.17
CA LYS A 181 2.79 -9.15 23.80
C LYS A 181 2.02 -9.99 22.79
N ASP A 182 1.62 -9.40 21.66
CA ASP A 182 0.97 -10.15 20.57
C ASP A 182 1.98 -11.12 19.94
N VAL A 183 3.23 -10.72 19.78
CA VAL A 183 4.32 -11.57 19.28
C VAL A 183 4.57 -12.74 20.24
N GLU A 184 4.71 -12.47 21.54
CA GLU A 184 4.91 -13.50 22.57
C GLU A 184 3.78 -14.54 22.53
N LYS A 185 2.53 -14.06 22.47
CA LYS A 185 1.34 -14.92 22.39
C LYS A 185 1.35 -15.79 21.13
N ALA A 186 1.64 -15.19 19.97
CA ALA A 186 1.66 -15.90 18.70
C ALA A 186 2.79 -16.94 18.63
N ARG A 187 4.02 -16.60 19.06
CA ARG A 187 5.15 -17.54 19.12
C ARG A 187 4.92 -18.67 20.13
N LYS A 188 4.23 -18.40 21.24
CA LYS A 188 3.84 -19.45 22.19
C LYS A 188 2.83 -20.43 21.59
N ALA A 189 1.92 -19.95 20.77
CA ALA A 189 0.92 -20.78 20.09
C ALA A 189 1.53 -21.56 18.90
N HIS A 190 2.52 -20.98 18.22
CA HIS A 190 3.14 -21.49 17.00
C HIS A 190 4.67 -21.37 17.10
N PRO A 191 5.34 -22.21 17.95
CA PRO A 191 6.77 -22.04 18.27
C PRO A 191 7.73 -22.27 17.10
N GLU A 192 7.33 -23.06 16.09
CA GLU A 192 8.14 -23.36 14.90
C GLU A 192 7.92 -22.37 13.75
N ALA A 193 6.90 -21.48 13.87
CA ALA A 193 6.52 -20.57 12.81
C ALA A 193 7.47 -19.38 12.72
N LEU A 194 7.90 -19.03 11.50
CA LEU A 194 8.65 -17.82 11.23
C LEU A 194 7.71 -16.60 11.28
N LEU A 195 8.13 -15.54 11.96
CA LEU A 195 7.40 -14.28 12.05
C LEU A 195 7.81 -13.33 10.92
N LEU A 196 6.88 -13.05 10.00
CA LEU A 196 7.08 -12.12 8.88
C LEU A 196 6.29 -10.84 9.16
N VAL A 197 6.96 -9.68 9.19
CA VAL A 197 6.39 -8.42 9.68
C VAL A 197 6.53 -7.30 8.66
N HIS A 198 5.47 -6.48 8.54
CA HIS A 198 5.54 -5.24 7.76
C HIS A 198 6.24 -4.14 8.56
N PRO A 199 7.11 -3.32 7.95
CA PRO A 199 7.86 -2.26 8.65
C PRO A 199 7.00 -1.12 9.24
N GLU A 200 5.70 -1.04 8.93
CA GLU A 200 4.74 -0.15 9.60
C GLU A 200 4.42 -0.57 11.04
N CYS A 201 4.74 -1.80 11.44
CA CYS A 201 4.60 -2.24 12.82
C CYS A 201 5.56 -1.48 13.74
N ARG A 202 5.21 -1.42 15.04
CA ARG A 202 6.10 -0.83 16.05
C ARG A 202 7.46 -1.51 16.06
N GLN A 203 8.50 -0.75 16.42
CA GLN A 203 9.86 -1.25 16.49
C GLN A 203 9.98 -2.52 17.36
N GLU A 204 9.33 -2.56 18.53
CA GLU A 204 9.31 -3.73 19.43
C GLU A 204 8.76 -5.02 18.78
N VAL A 205 7.97 -4.91 17.72
CA VAL A 205 7.45 -6.03 16.92
C VAL A 205 8.43 -6.38 15.80
N VAL A 206 8.93 -5.36 15.11
CA VAL A 206 9.90 -5.49 14.00
C VAL A 206 11.19 -6.15 14.45
N GLU A 207 11.72 -5.79 15.64
CA GLU A 207 12.94 -6.36 16.23
C GLU A 207 12.86 -7.87 16.53
N GLN A 208 11.64 -8.40 16.66
CA GLN A 208 11.40 -9.81 16.92
C GLN A 208 11.11 -10.62 15.65
N ALA A 209 11.06 -9.98 14.49
CA ALA A 209 10.71 -10.62 13.23
C ALA A 209 11.87 -11.45 12.65
N ASP A 210 11.54 -12.58 12.06
CA ASP A 210 12.48 -13.39 11.28
C ASP A 210 12.66 -12.82 9.87
N TYR A 211 11.64 -12.09 9.36
CA TYR A 211 11.71 -11.35 8.12
C TYR A 211 10.90 -10.06 8.20
N ILE A 212 11.46 -8.97 7.67
CA ILE A 212 10.81 -7.66 7.58
C ILE A 212 10.74 -7.28 6.11
N GLY A 213 9.55 -6.95 5.61
CA GLY A 213 9.38 -6.56 4.22
C GLY A 213 8.02 -5.96 3.91
N SER A 214 7.89 -5.46 2.66
CA SER A 214 6.61 -5.02 2.12
C SER A 214 5.63 -6.18 2.01
N THR A 215 4.37 -5.87 1.72
CA THR A 215 3.33 -6.89 1.48
C THR A 215 3.78 -7.92 0.44
N THR A 216 4.27 -7.47 -0.72
CA THR A 216 4.80 -8.36 -1.77
C THR A 216 6.03 -9.12 -1.29
N GLY A 217 6.94 -8.46 -0.55
CA GLY A 217 8.11 -9.10 0.04
C GLY A 217 7.76 -10.23 1.00
N ILE A 218 6.77 -10.04 1.86
CA ILE A 218 6.26 -11.08 2.78
C ILE A 218 5.69 -12.27 1.99
N ILE A 219 4.87 -12.00 0.97
CA ILE A 219 4.28 -13.03 0.12
C ILE A 219 5.38 -13.84 -0.59
N ASP A 220 6.34 -13.16 -1.17
CA ASP A 220 7.45 -13.79 -1.91
C ASP A 220 8.35 -14.61 -0.99
N TYR A 221 8.69 -14.08 0.18
CA TYR A 221 9.48 -14.82 1.17
C TYR A 221 8.76 -16.10 1.61
N ALA A 222 7.48 -16.00 1.97
CA ALA A 222 6.70 -17.15 2.41
C ALA A 222 6.57 -18.22 1.31
N LYS A 223 6.43 -17.82 0.04
CA LYS A 223 6.36 -18.75 -1.10
C LYS A 223 7.70 -19.47 -1.35
N LYS A 224 8.83 -18.75 -1.25
CA LYS A 224 10.17 -19.24 -1.58
C LYS A 224 10.85 -20.00 -0.43
N SER A 225 10.47 -19.74 0.82
CA SER A 225 11.04 -20.36 2.02
C SER A 225 10.71 -21.85 2.10
N ASP A 226 11.62 -22.64 2.61
CA ASP A 226 11.40 -24.07 2.92
C ASP A 226 10.61 -24.29 4.22
N ALA A 227 10.47 -23.26 5.05
CA ALA A 227 9.68 -23.31 6.28
C ALA A 227 8.21 -23.63 5.97
N LYS A 228 7.55 -24.31 6.91
CA LYS A 228 6.18 -24.80 6.75
C LYS A 228 5.15 -24.00 7.51
N GLU A 229 5.58 -23.19 8.48
CA GLU A 229 4.68 -22.42 9.33
C GLU A 229 5.13 -20.97 9.41
N PHE A 230 4.17 -20.03 9.31
CA PHE A 230 4.45 -18.62 9.32
C PHE A 230 3.41 -17.86 10.16
N ILE A 231 3.88 -16.92 10.97
CA ILE A 231 3.05 -15.88 11.60
C ILE A 231 3.15 -14.62 10.75
N ILE A 232 2.02 -14.09 10.32
CA ILE A 232 1.95 -12.94 9.41
C ILE A 232 1.62 -11.67 10.18
N GLY A 233 2.58 -10.76 10.26
CA GLY A 233 2.50 -9.46 10.92
C GLY A 233 2.19 -8.32 9.96
N THR A 234 1.16 -8.49 9.12
CA THR A 234 0.55 -7.45 8.28
C THR A 234 -0.94 -7.71 8.15
N GLU A 235 -1.63 -7.01 7.26
CA GLU A 235 -3.09 -7.13 7.07
C GLU A 235 -3.52 -8.58 6.79
N ASN A 236 -4.58 -9.02 7.49
CA ASN A 236 -4.95 -10.43 7.64
C ASN A 236 -5.36 -11.14 6.34
N SER A 237 -5.74 -10.41 5.27
CA SER A 237 -6.00 -11.06 3.97
C SER A 237 -4.80 -11.81 3.43
N ILE A 238 -3.59 -11.40 3.81
CA ILE A 238 -2.36 -12.05 3.35
C ILE A 238 -2.27 -13.49 3.89
N VAL A 239 -2.80 -13.76 5.08
CA VAL A 239 -2.92 -15.13 5.62
C VAL A 239 -3.77 -15.99 4.70
N GLU A 240 -4.96 -15.49 4.33
CA GLU A 240 -5.91 -16.21 3.46
C GLU A 240 -5.30 -16.47 2.08
N HIS A 241 -4.71 -15.44 1.47
CA HIS A 241 -4.10 -15.55 0.13
C HIS A 241 -2.92 -16.52 0.11
N LEU A 242 -2.08 -16.49 1.13
CA LEU A 242 -0.96 -17.42 1.25
C LEU A 242 -1.44 -18.85 1.48
N GLN A 243 -2.51 -19.05 2.24
CA GLN A 243 -3.09 -20.36 2.45
C GLN A 243 -3.65 -20.98 1.15
N PHE A 244 -4.27 -20.14 0.30
CA PHE A 244 -4.69 -20.57 -1.04
C PHE A 244 -3.51 -20.85 -1.96
N ALA A 245 -2.49 -20.00 -1.95
CA ALA A 245 -1.35 -20.11 -2.86
C ALA A 245 -0.38 -21.22 -2.48
N CYS A 246 -0.30 -21.58 -1.20
CA CYS A 246 0.64 -22.54 -0.65
C CYS A 246 -0.09 -23.53 0.28
N PRO A 247 -0.90 -24.47 -0.26
CA PRO A 247 -1.72 -25.38 0.55
C PRO A 247 -0.91 -26.38 1.40
N ASP A 248 0.39 -26.51 1.12
CA ASP A 248 1.34 -27.35 1.87
C ASP A 248 2.00 -26.65 3.06
N LYS A 249 1.62 -25.38 3.32
CA LYS A 249 2.14 -24.53 4.40
C LYS A 249 0.99 -24.05 5.29
N GLN A 250 1.32 -23.59 6.51
CA GLN A 250 0.37 -23.04 7.48
C GLN A 250 0.67 -21.57 7.75
N PHE A 251 -0.36 -20.75 7.77
CA PHE A 251 -0.26 -19.32 7.99
C PHE A 251 -1.17 -18.87 9.11
N TYR A 252 -0.62 -18.12 10.06
CA TYR A 252 -1.31 -17.66 11.25
C TYR A 252 -1.27 -16.13 11.32
N PRO A 253 -2.37 -15.45 11.64
CA PRO A 253 -2.33 -14.01 11.85
C PRO A 253 -1.59 -13.69 13.16
N LEU A 254 -0.71 -12.68 13.14
CA LEU A 254 -0.09 -12.16 14.37
C LEU A 254 -1.17 -11.62 15.33
N SER A 255 -2.17 -10.94 14.80
CA SER A 255 -3.32 -10.44 15.56
C SER A 255 -4.53 -10.23 14.66
N VAL A 256 -5.72 -10.51 15.17
CA VAL A 256 -6.99 -10.21 14.49
C VAL A 256 -7.20 -8.70 14.27
N MET A 257 -6.48 -7.86 15.01
CA MET A 257 -6.52 -6.40 14.89
C MET A 257 -5.87 -5.88 13.60
N LEU A 258 -5.07 -6.69 12.94
CA LEU A 258 -4.43 -6.38 11.65
C LEU A 258 -5.42 -6.46 10.47
N THR A 259 -6.68 -6.13 10.67
CA THR A 259 -7.69 -6.07 9.61
C THR A 259 -7.97 -4.63 9.22
N CYS A 260 -7.71 -4.27 7.98
CA CYS A 260 -7.93 -2.92 7.46
C CYS A 260 -9.37 -2.78 6.94
N MET A 261 -10.26 -2.19 7.76
CA MET A 261 -11.67 -1.99 7.39
C MET A 261 -11.81 -1.11 6.12
N ASN A 262 -10.93 -0.15 5.91
CA ASN A 262 -10.95 0.71 4.74
C ASN A 262 -10.63 -0.04 3.43
N MET A 263 -9.79 -1.07 3.50
CA MET A 263 -9.56 -1.98 2.36
C MET A 263 -10.71 -2.98 2.18
N LYS A 264 -11.39 -3.38 3.28
CA LYS A 264 -12.49 -4.35 3.26
C LYS A 264 -13.84 -3.76 2.88
N ILE A 265 -13.97 -2.43 2.81
CA ILE A 265 -15.23 -1.78 2.44
C ILE A 265 -15.58 -1.97 0.96
N THR A 266 -14.57 -2.17 0.11
CA THR A 266 -14.77 -2.46 -1.32
C THR A 266 -15.32 -3.87 -1.48
N THR A 267 -16.38 -4.02 -2.24
CA THR A 267 -17.06 -5.26 -2.54
C THR A 267 -17.07 -5.59 -4.03
N LEU A 268 -17.37 -6.83 -4.37
CA LEU A 268 -17.54 -7.23 -5.77
C LEU A 268 -18.66 -6.44 -6.47
N MET A 269 -19.71 -6.05 -5.72
CA MET A 269 -20.81 -5.22 -6.24
C MET A 269 -20.39 -3.78 -6.56
N ASP A 270 -19.40 -3.24 -5.86
CA ASP A 270 -18.86 -1.91 -6.19
C ASP A 270 -18.20 -1.92 -7.57
N ILE A 271 -17.43 -2.97 -7.88
CA ILE A 271 -16.81 -3.17 -9.20
C ILE A 271 -17.88 -3.32 -10.28
N TYR A 272 -18.87 -4.16 -10.03
CA TYR A 272 -20.00 -4.36 -10.93
C TYR A 272 -20.72 -3.04 -11.22
N ASN A 273 -21.01 -2.25 -10.17
CA ASN A 273 -21.67 -0.96 -10.31
C ASN A 273 -20.82 0.09 -11.03
N CYS A 274 -19.48 0.09 -10.84
CA CYS A 274 -18.57 0.92 -11.64
C CYS A 274 -18.72 0.65 -13.14
N LEU A 275 -18.67 -0.63 -13.53
CA LEU A 275 -18.82 -1.05 -14.92
C LEU A 275 -20.22 -0.79 -15.49
N LYS A 276 -21.26 -0.79 -14.64
CA LYS A 276 -22.62 -0.40 -15.03
C LYS A 276 -22.82 1.11 -15.13
N GLY A 277 -21.87 1.92 -14.65
CA GLY A 277 -21.98 3.36 -14.58
C GLY A 277 -22.96 3.86 -13.50
N THR A 278 -23.26 3.03 -12.50
CA THR A 278 -24.18 3.30 -11.39
C THR A 278 -23.51 3.41 -10.03
N GLY A 279 -22.18 3.29 -9.99
CA GLY A 279 -21.40 3.34 -8.75
C GLY A 279 -19.94 3.67 -8.99
N GLY A 280 -19.16 3.67 -7.90
CA GLY A 280 -17.80 4.14 -7.90
C GLY A 280 -17.67 5.66 -8.00
N GLU A 281 -16.46 6.15 -7.89
CA GLU A 281 -16.12 7.58 -8.06
C GLU A 281 -15.06 7.70 -9.14
N VAL A 282 -15.31 8.54 -10.14
CA VAL A 282 -14.29 8.93 -11.11
C VAL A 282 -13.33 9.90 -10.43
N ILE A 283 -12.05 9.54 -10.42
CA ILE A 283 -11.02 10.41 -9.86
C ILE A 283 -10.70 11.52 -10.86
N GLU A 284 -11.00 12.74 -10.46
CA GLU A 284 -10.65 13.95 -11.17
C GLU A 284 -9.76 14.79 -10.26
N LEU A 285 -8.61 15.21 -10.78
CA LEU A 285 -7.65 16.05 -10.06
C LEU A 285 -7.40 17.33 -10.85
N PRO A 286 -7.34 18.49 -10.18
CA PRO A 286 -6.88 19.73 -10.81
C PRO A 286 -5.49 19.55 -11.45
N GLN A 287 -5.21 20.23 -12.56
CA GLN A 287 -3.98 20.05 -13.31
C GLN A 287 -2.73 20.39 -12.49
N ASP A 288 -2.80 21.41 -11.65
CA ASP A 288 -1.71 21.79 -10.73
C ASP A 288 -1.40 20.69 -9.70
N ILE A 289 -2.42 19.95 -9.24
CA ILE A 289 -2.21 18.77 -8.37
C ILE A 289 -1.58 17.62 -9.16
N VAL A 290 -2.04 17.36 -10.39
CA VAL A 290 -1.44 16.32 -11.26
C VAL A 290 0.04 16.62 -11.50
N ASP A 291 0.36 17.85 -11.89
CA ASP A 291 1.73 18.27 -12.18
C ASP A 291 2.60 18.29 -10.92
N GLY A 292 2.06 18.78 -9.81
CA GLY A 292 2.74 18.87 -8.53
C GLY A 292 3.07 17.49 -7.95
N ALA A 293 2.06 16.66 -7.76
CA ALA A 293 2.21 15.30 -7.24
C ALA A 293 2.99 14.41 -8.22
N GLY A 294 2.83 14.64 -9.53
CA GLY A 294 3.55 13.92 -10.59
C GLY A 294 5.06 14.00 -10.41
N ARG A 295 5.61 15.15 -10.04
CA ARG A 295 7.07 15.31 -9.84
C ARG A 295 7.62 14.31 -8.83
N CYS A 296 7.04 14.23 -7.63
CA CYS A 296 7.56 13.35 -6.60
C CYS A 296 7.25 11.86 -6.88
N ILE A 297 6.13 11.55 -7.56
CA ILE A 297 5.78 10.17 -7.93
C ILE A 297 6.68 9.67 -9.08
N HIS A 298 6.93 10.48 -10.12
CA HIS A 298 7.85 10.11 -11.20
C HIS A 298 9.26 9.89 -10.67
N ARG A 299 9.73 10.75 -9.74
CA ARG A 299 11.03 10.57 -9.10
C ARG A 299 11.11 9.25 -8.31
N MET A 300 10.02 8.81 -7.68
CA MET A 300 9.94 7.47 -7.07
C MET A 300 10.16 6.37 -8.11
N VAL A 301 9.51 6.47 -9.27
CA VAL A 301 9.63 5.46 -10.34
C VAL A 301 11.06 5.44 -10.91
N GLU A 302 11.67 6.61 -11.13
CA GLU A 302 13.05 6.73 -11.63
C GLU A 302 14.08 6.13 -10.68
N LEU A 303 13.96 6.43 -9.38
CA LEU A 303 14.92 5.98 -8.37
C LEU A 303 14.66 4.54 -7.89
N GLY A 304 13.42 4.09 -7.96
CA GLY A 304 12.99 2.76 -7.49
C GLY A 304 13.08 1.65 -8.54
N GLY A 305 13.35 2.00 -9.81
CA GLY A 305 13.45 1.05 -10.92
C GLY A 305 14.79 0.34 -11.03
#